data_3ca872308a597a597597dfb7ce04ecb9
#
_entry.id   3ca872308a597a597597dfb7ce04ecb9
#
_cell.length_a   1.000
_cell.length_b   1.000
_cell.length_c   1.000
_cell.angle_alpha   90.00
_cell.angle_beta   90.00
_cell.angle_gamma   90.00
#
_symmetry.space_group_name_H-M   'P 1'
#
loop_
_entity.id
_entity.type
_entity.pdbx_description
1 polymer ?
#
loop_
_entity_poly.entity_id
_entity_poly.type
_entity_poly.pdbx_seq_one_letter_code
_entity_poly.pdbx_strand_id
1 'polypeptide(L)'
;LGDLFEAWIGDDDPNPLHQQIASALRALTVHVCFIHGNRDFLIGRRYARASGMTLLPEEQVLTLYGHRLLIMHGDTLCTDDAGYLRFRAKVHNPWIQRLFLALPLWIRKRIAARMRADSKQANQHKSQTIMDVNQDAVAAAMLRQQVPLLIHGHTHRPAIHTLSLKGETAQRAVLGAWHSRGSMIQLDASGIQLIHFDF
;
A
#
# COMPACT_ATOMS: atom_id res chain seq x y z
N LEU A 1 0.25 4.65 -2.40
CA LEU A 1 -0.17 3.25 -2.52
C LEU A 1 0.00 2.51 -1.18
N GLY A 2 -0.55 3.07 -0.09
CA GLY A 2 -0.51 2.49 1.24
C GLY A 2 0.76 2.76 2.03
N ASP A 3 0.72 2.44 3.33
CA ASP A 3 1.80 2.64 4.29
C ASP A 3 2.30 4.10 4.37
N LEU A 4 1.35 5.06 4.26
CA LEU A 4 1.62 6.47 4.50
C LEU A 4 2.02 6.72 5.97
N PHE A 5 1.49 5.91 6.88
CA PHE A 5 1.77 5.93 8.30
C PHE A 5 2.33 4.60 8.79
N GLU A 6 3.21 4.67 9.79
CA GLU A 6 3.81 3.49 10.42
C GLU A 6 2.79 2.57 11.12
N ALA A 7 1.70 3.13 11.60
CA ALA A 7 0.55 2.42 12.13
C ALA A 7 -0.65 3.36 12.20
N TRP A 8 -1.82 2.87 11.83
CA TRP A 8 -3.08 3.59 12.01
C TRP A 8 -3.98 2.81 12.95
N ILE A 9 -4.47 3.47 13.98
CA ILE A 9 -5.27 2.84 15.04
C ILE A 9 -6.69 3.40 15.14
N GLY A 10 -7.07 4.26 14.19
CA GLY A 10 -8.39 4.86 14.08
C GLY A 10 -8.32 6.36 13.80
N ASP A 11 -9.34 6.87 13.15
CA ASP A 11 -9.46 8.30 12.76
C ASP A 11 -9.65 9.25 13.96
N ASP A 12 -9.81 8.72 15.15
CA ASP A 12 -9.97 9.44 16.40
C ASP A 12 -8.66 9.62 17.19
N ASP A 13 -7.52 9.11 16.66
CA ASP A 13 -6.20 9.35 17.27
C ASP A 13 -5.80 10.82 17.09
N PRO A 14 -5.64 11.59 18.19
CA PRO A 14 -5.33 13.02 18.13
C PRO A 14 -3.85 13.32 17.82
N ASN A 15 -3.16 12.40 17.13
CA ASN A 15 -1.74 12.58 16.79
C ASN A 15 -1.55 13.85 15.93
N PRO A 16 -0.73 14.84 16.36
CA PRO A 16 -0.52 16.08 15.61
C PRO A 16 0.03 15.84 14.20
N LEU A 17 0.87 14.83 14.00
CA LEU A 17 1.41 14.48 12.67
C LEU A 17 0.28 14.13 11.69
N HIS A 18 -0.74 13.39 12.15
CA HIS A 18 -1.88 13.04 11.29
C HIS A 18 -2.63 14.28 10.82
N GLN A 19 -2.79 15.27 11.69
CA GLN A 19 -3.46 16.53 11.35
C GLN A 19 -2.62 17.39 10.40
N GLN A 20 -1.31 17.46 10.61
CA GLN A 20 -0.38 18.18 9.73
C GLN A 20 -0.41 17.59 8.31
N ILE A 21 -0.31 16.26 8.20
CA ILE A 21 -0.36 15.57 6.90
C ILE A 21 -1.73 15.76 6.24
N ALA A 22 -2.83 15.65 6.99
CA ALA A 22 -4.16 15.90 6.45
C ALA A 22 -4.30 17.32 5.90
N SER A 23 -3.80 18.32 6.62
CA SER A 23 -3.83 19.72 6.18
C SER A 23 -2.98 19.95 4.92
N ALA A 24 -1.78 19.35 4.88
CA ALA A 24 -0.91 19.44 3.72
C ALA A 24 -1.52 18.79 2.47
N LEU A 25 -2.11 17.59 2.61
CA LEU A 25 -2.78 16.90 1.50
C LEU A 25 -4.00 17.70 1.01
N ARG A 26 -4.79 18.26 1.93
CA ARG A 26 -5.97 19.06 1.60
C ARG A 26 -5.61 20.36 0.87
N ALA A 27 -4.44 20.90 1.12
CA ALA A 27 -3.94 22.12 0.46
C ALA A 27 -3.51 21.89 -1.00
N LEU A 28 -3.33 20.63 -1.41
CA LEU A 28 -2.99 20.31 -2.79
C LEU A 28 -4.17 20.62 -3.71
N THR A 29 -3.87 21.19 -4.89
CA THR A 29 -4.86 21.51 -5.93
C THR A 29 -5.15 20.35 -6.87
N VAL A 30 -4.55 19.17 -6.61
CA VAL A 30 -4.69 17.96 -7.41
C VAL A 30 -5.57 16.94 -6.69
N HIS A 31 -6.17 16.03 -7.46
CA HIS A 31 -6.95 14.93 -6.88
C HIS A 31 -6.02 13.90 -6.24
N VAL A 32 -6.17 13.70 -4.93
CA VAL A 32 -5.39 12.75 -4.15
C VAL A 32 -6.19 11.47 -3.94
N CYS A 33 -5.66 10.34 -4.41
CA CYS A 33 -6.23 9.02 -4.20
C CYS A 33 -5.35 8.21 -3.24
N PHE A 34 -5.98 7.37 -2.43
CA PHE A 34 -5.29 6.55 -1.45
C PHE A 34 -5.77 5.10 -1.50
N ILE A 35 -4.83 4.17 -1.57
CA ILE A 35 -5.06 2.74 -1.37
C ILE A 35 -4.45 2.37 -0.02
N HIS A 36 -5.16 1.60 0.79
CA HIS A 36 -4.67 1.13 2.07
C HIS A 36 -3.45 0.21 1.94
N GLY A 37 -2.48 0.40 2.82
CA GLY A 37 -1.38 -0.54 3.04
C GLY A 37 -1.64 -1.44 4.25
N ASN A 38 -0.67 -2.26 4.57
CA ASN A 38 -0.77 -3.18 5.70
C ASN A 38 -0.55 -2.51 7.06
N ARG A 39 -0.11 -1.25 7.10
CA ARG A 39 0.10 -0.47 8.33
C ARG A 39 -1.03 0.52 8.61
N ASP A 40 -1.74 0.94 7.57
CA ASP A 40 -2.73 2.02 7.66
C ASP A 40 -4.11 1.66 7.09
N PHE A 41 -4.43 0.36 7.04
CA PHE A 41 -5.70 -0.18 6.55
C PHE A 41 -6.95 0.24 7.36
N LEU A 42 -6.76 0.84 8.54
CA LEU A 42 -7.83 1.39 9.37
C LEU A 42 -8.10 2.88 9.10
N ILE A 43 -7.41 3.51 8.13
CA ILE A 43 -7.77 4.85 7.68
C ILE A 43 -9.21 4.84 7.18
N GLY A 44 -10.06 5.67 7.81
CA GLY A 44 -11.47 5.72 7.54
C GLY A 44 -11.91 6.98 6.81
N ARG A 45 -13.22 7.06 6.62
CA ARG A 45 -13.84 8.19 5.91
C ARG A 45 -13.66 9.55 6.59
N ARG A 46 -13.47 9.56 7.91
CA ARG A 46 -13.28 10.82 8.66
C ARG A 46 -11.93 11.43 8.30
N TYR A 47 -10.86 10.63 8.30
CA TYR A 47 -9.54 11.10 7.91
C TYR A 47 -9.47 11.43 6.42
N ALA A 48 -10.06 10.60 5.56
CA ALA A 48 -10.14 10.87 4.13
C ALA A 48 -10.82 12.21 3.83
N ARG A 49 -11.92 12.54 4.51
CA ARG A 49 -12.57 13.84 4.39
C ARG A 49 -11.70 14.99 4.91
N ALA A 50 -10.99 14.79 6.02
CA ALA A 50 -10.11 15.81 6.58
C ALA A 50 -8.92 16.13 5.66
N SER A 51 -8.34 15.11 5.02
CA SER A 51 -7.21 15.25 4.10
C SER A 51 -7.57 15.53 2.64
N GLY A 52 -8.86 15.47 2.28
CA GLY A 52 -9.29 15.61 0.88
C GLY A 52 -8.99 14.40 0.00
N MET A 53 -8.58 13.27 0.59
CA MET A 53 -8.28 12.06 -0.16
C MET A 53 -9.55 11.30 -0.56
N THR A 54 -9.49 10.64 -1.72
CA THR A 54 -10.44 9.61 -2.13
C THR A 54 -9.86 8.23 -1.81
N LEU A 55 -10.56 7.46 -0.96
CA LEU A 55 -10.18 6.08 -0.67
C LEU A 55 -10.56 5.20 -1.86
N LEU A 56 -9.60 4.50 -2.41
CA LEU A 56 -9.78 3.54 -3.48
C LEU A 56 -9.88 2.11 -2.91
N PRO A 57 -10.47 1.16 -3.67
CA PRO A 57 -10.43 -0.25 -3.34
C PRO A 57 -8.99 -0.77 -3.34
N GLU A 58 -8.80 -1.98 -2.81
CA GLU A 58 -7.50 -2.64 -2.70
C GLU A 58 -6.78 -2.83 -4.05
N GLU A 59 -7.56 -3.12 -5.09
CA GLU A 59 -7.12 -3.15 -6.48
C GLU A 59 -7.92 -2.13 -7.29
N GLN A 60 -7.24 -1.24 -7.98
CA GLN A 60 -7.89 -0.24 -8.82
C GLN A 60 -7.29 -0.24 -10.22
N VAL A 61 -8.13 -0.52 -11.20
CA VAL A 61 -7.76 -0.34 -12.61
C VAL A 61 -8.02 1.11 -13.00
N LEU A 62 -7.02 1.71 -13.64
CA LEU A 62 -7.08 3.07 -14.19
C LEU A 62 -6.76 3.04 -15.68
N THR A 63 -7.27 4.02 -16.41
CA THR A 63 -6.82 4.34 -17.76
C THR A 63 -6.37 5.80 -17.78
N LEU A 64 -5.08 6.00 -17.92
CA LEU A 64 -4.44 7.32 -17.87
C LEU A 64 -3.53 7.47 -19.08
N TYR A 65 -3.64 8.57 -19.80
CA TYR A 65 -2.83 8.87 -21.00
C TYR A 65 -2.84 7.75 -22.07
N GLY A 66 -3.93 6.98 -22.15
CA GLY A 66 -4.04 5.83 -23.06
C GLY A 66 -3.48 4.52 -22.49
N HIS A 67 -2.82 4.53 -21.34
CA HIS A 67 -2.30 3.34 -20.67
C HIS A 67 -3.34 2.78 -19.68
N ARG A 68 -3.67 1.50 -19.84
CA ARG A 68 -4.48 0.76 -18.88
C ARG A 68 -3.57 0.10 -17.86
N LEU A 69 -3.79 0.37 -16.57
CA LEU A 69 -2.92 -0.10 -15.49
C LEU A 69 -3.72 -0.51 -14.25
N LEU A 70 -3.13 -1.41 -13.47
CA LEU A 70 -3.57 -1.78 -12.14
C LEU A 70 -2.67 -1.09 -11.10
N ILE A 71 -3.29 -0.45 -10.12
CA ILE A 71 -2.59 0.03 -8.93
C ILE A 71 -3.10 -0.71 -7.69
N MET A 72 -2.19 -1.06 -6.79
CA MET A 72 -2.49 -1.75 -5.52
C MET A 72 -1.34 -1.54 -4.53
N HIS A 73 -1.57 -1.88 -3.25
CA HIS A 73 -0.47 -1.84 -2.28
C HIS A 73 0.59 -2.92 -2.57
N GLY A 74 0.17 -4.15 -2.82
CA GLY A 74 1.04 -5.24 -3.25
C GLY A 74 1.30 -6.33 -2.20
N ASP A 75 0.86 -6.15 -0.98
CA ASP A 75 1.03 -7.13 0.10
C ASP A 75 0.31 -8.47 -0.17
N THR A 76 -0.80 -8.45 -0.90
CA THR A 76 -1.53 -9.64 -1.33
C THR A 76 -0.82 -10.46 -2.41
N LEU A 77 0.19 -9.88 -3.05
CA LEU A 77 1.04 -10.58 -4.02
C LEU A 77 2.15 -11.41 -3.36
N CYS A 78 2.42 -11.21 -2.06
CA CYS A 78 3.41 -11.98 -1.29
C CYS A 78 2.81 -13.32 -0.83
N THR A 79 2.39 -14.15 -1.78
CA THR A 79 1.64 -15.40 -1.51
C THR A 79 2.47 -16.48 -0.84
N ASP A 80 3.79 -16.38 -0.88
CA ASP A 80 4.71 -17.32 -0.23
C ASP A 80 4.77 -17.11 1.28
N ASP A 81 4.36 -15.92 1.78
CA ASP A 81 4.20 -15.65 3.22
C ASP A 81 2.80 -16.03 3.72
N ALA A 82 2.53 -17.34 3.78
CA ALA A 82 1.26 -17.84 4.27
C ALA A 82 0.93 -17.41 5.72
N GLY A 83 1.95 -17.13 6.53
CA GLY A 83 1.80 -16.60 7.89
C GLY A 83 1.22 -15.19 7.87
N TYR A 84 1.80 -14.33 7.05
CA TYR A 84 1.32 -12.98 6.83
C TYR A 84 -0.11 -12.97 6.28
N LEU A 85 -0.40 -13.76 5.25
CA LEU A 85 -1.75 -13.77 4.65
C LEU A 85 -2.84 -14.22 5.64
N ARG A 86 -2.56 -15.21 6.50
CA ARG A 86 -3.49 -15.61 7.58
C ARG A 86 -3.70 -14.47 8.59
N PHE A 87 -2.64 -13.79 8.98
CA PHE A 87 -2.71 -12.62 9.84
C PHE A 87 -3.54 -11.51 9.19
N ARG A 88 -3.23 -11.18 7.94
CA ARG A 88 -3.94 -10.18 7.13
C ARG A 88 -5.45 -10.47 7.06
N ALA A 89 -5.82 -11.68 6.69
CA ALA A 89 -7.23 -12.08 6.62
C ALA A 89 -7.98 -11.85 7.96
N LYS A 90 -7.28 -12.04 9.07
CA LYS A 90 -7.83 -11.81 10.42
C LYS A 90 -8.06 -10.32 10.68
N VAL A 91 -7.02 -9.48 10.47
CA VAL A 91 -7.10 -8.04 10.80
C VAL A 91 -7.92 -7.23 9.79
N HIS A 92 -8.10 -7.73 8.56
CA HIS A 92 -9.01 -7.15 7.58
C HIS A 92 -10.48 -7.59 7.74
N ASN A 93 -10.78 -8.49 8.69
CA ASN A 93 -12.16 -8.84 8.98
C ASN A 93 -12.91 -7.63 9.57
N PRO A 94 -14.05 -7.19 8.95
CA PRO A 94 -14.76 -5.98 9.38
C PRO A 94 -15.25 -6.04 10.84
N TRP A 95 -15.60 -7.21 11.34
CA TRP A 95 -16.03 -7.36 12.73
C TRP A 95 -14.89 -7.19 13.71
N ILE A 96 -13.70 -7.73 13.39
CA ILE A 96 -12.49 -7.54 14.19
C ILE A 96 -12.08 -6.07 14.20
N GLN A 97 -12.14 -5.40 13.05
CA GLN A 97 -11.86 -3.96 12.95
C GLN A 97 -12.84 -3.14 13.80
N ARG A 98 -14.13 -3.43 13.73
CA ARG A 98 -15.15 -2.75 14.55
C ARG A 98 -14.90 -2.94 16.04
N LEU A 99 -14.62 -4.17 16.47
CA LEU A 99 -14.29 -4.47 17.88
C LEU A 99 -13.02 -3.74 18.32
N PHE A 100 -11.98 -3.75 17.49
CA PHE A 100 -10.74 -3.03 17.78
C PHE A 100 -10.97 -1.51 17.89
N LEU A 101 -11.70 -0.91 16.96
CA LEU A 101 -11.98 0.53 16.96
C LEU A 101 -12.93 0.96 18.11
N ALA A 102 -13.71 0.05 18.68
CA ALA A 102 -14.52 0.31 19.87
C ALA A 102 -13.71 0.34 21.18
N LEU A 103 -12.47 -0.15 21.17
CA LEU A 103 -11.61 -0.13 22.34
C LEU A 103 -11.12 1.30 22.64
N PRO A 104 -10.88 1.64 23.93
CA PRO A 104 -10.22 2.87 24.30
C PRO A 104 -8.87 3.05 23.58
N LEU A 105 -8.53 4.29 23.23
CA LEU A 105 -7.35 4.62 22.43
C LEU A 105 -6.04 4.07 23.04
N TRP A 106 -5.89 4.12 24.36
CA TRP A 106 -4.70 3.61 25.04
C TRP A 106 -4.51 2.09 24.88
N ILE A 107 -5.62 1.32 24.83
CA ILE A 107 -5.59 -0.12 24.54
C ILE A 107 -5.16 -0.36 23.11
N ARG A 108 -5.75 0.37 22.16
CA ARG A 108 -5.40 0.27 20.72
C ARG A 108 -3.92 0.59 20.50
N LYS A 109 -3.38 1.63 21.14
CA LYS A 109 -1.94 1.97 21.10
C LYS A 109 -1.07 0.83 21.60
N ARG A 110 -1.45 0.20 22.72
CA ARG A 110 -0.70 -0.91 23.29
C ARG A 110 -0.73 -2.16 22.40
N ILE A 111 -1.90 -2.49 21.84
CA ILE A 111 -2.04 -3.61 20.89
C ILE A 111 -1.19 -3.36 19.64
N ALA A 112 -1.31 -2.18 19.02
CA ALA A 112 -0.55 -1.83 17.83
C ALA A 112 0.96 -1.87 18.08
N ALA A 113 1.44 -1.35 19.21
CA ALA A 113 2.85 -1.40 19.58
C ALA A 113 3.36 -2.84 19.71
N ARG A 114 2.59 -3.74 20.33
CA ARG A 114 2.92 -5.16 20.45
C ARG A 114 2.97 -5.83 19.07
N MET A 115 1.93 -5.64 18.26
CA MET A 115 1.88 -6.20 16.91
C MET A 115 3.06 -5.76 16.03
N ARG A 116 3.50 -4.50 16.17
CA ARG A 116 4.70 -3.99 15.46
C ARG A 116 5.98 -4.67 15.94
N ALA A 117 6.14 -4.87 17.25
CA ALA A 117 7.28 -5.58 17.82
C ALA A 117 7.34 -7.03 17.32
N ASP A 118 6.20 -7.73 17.38
CA ASP A 118 6.08 -9.12 16.92
C ASP A 118 6.37 -9.23 15.41
N SER A 119 5.84 -8.31 14.60
CA SER A 119 6.10 -8.26 13.15
C SER A 119 7.57 -8.00 12.83
N LYS A 120 8.22 -7.07 13.55
CA LYS A 120 9.65 -6.78 13.38
C LYS A 120 10.50 -8.02 13.70
N GLN A 121 10.19 -8.71 14.78
CA GLN A 121 10.88 -9.95 15.18
C GLN A 121 10.65 -11.07 14.15
N ALA A 122 9.41 -11.28 13.72
CA ALA A 122 9.09 -12.28 12.71
C ALA A 122 9.82 -12.05 11.38
N ASN A 123 9.92 -10.80 10.94
CA ASN A 123 10.56 -10.44 9.68
C ASN A 123 12.10 -10.57 9.73
N GLN A 124 12.73 -10.48 10.92
CA GLN A 124 14.18 -10.71 11.06
C GLN A 124 14.61 -12.12 10.69
N HIS A 125 13.72 -13.10 10.81
CA HIS A 125 13.97 -14.52 10.55
C HIS A 125 13.47 -15.00 9.18
N LYS A 126 12.77 -14.12 8.42
CA LYS A 126 12.27 -14.47 7.08
C LYS A 126 13.33 -14.20 6.01
N SER A 127 13.44 -15.11 5.04
CA SER A 127 14.25 -14.83 3.86
C SER A 127 13.66 -13.65 3.07
N GLN A 128 14.53 -12.89 2.43
CA GLN A 128 14.09 -11.79 1.57
C GLN A 128 13.20 -12.28 0.41
N THR A 129 13.37 -13.52 -0.03
CA THR A 129 12.59 -14.13 -1.10
C THR A 129 11.11 -14.33 -0.70
N ILE A 130 10.86 -14.79 0.53
CA ILE A 130 9.49 -14.99 1.04
C ILE A 130 8.73 -13.65 1.22
N MET A 131 9.48 -12.57 1.47
CA MET A 131 8.90 -11.23 1.65
C MET A 131 8.73 -10.48 0.32
N ASP A 132 9.13 -11.05 -0.81
CA ASP A 132 8.90 -10.46 -2.14
C ASP A 132 7.59 -10.97 -2.74
N VAL A 133 7.14 -10.30 -3.81
CA VAL A 133 5.95 -10.73 -4.53
C VAL A 133 6.21 -12.03 -5.30
N ASN A 134 5.25 -12.94 -5.25
CA ASN A 134 5.26 -14.15 -6.06
C ASN A 134 4.94 -13.78 -7.52
N GLN A 135 5.76 -14.25 -8.47
CA GLN A 135 5.64 -13.87 -9.87
C GLN A 135 4.34 -14.42 -10.52
N ASP A 136 3.90 -15.60 -10.10
CA ASP A 136 2.63 -16.18 -10.59
C ASP A 136 1.44 -15.38 -10.07
N ALA A 137 1.49 -14.89 -8.82
CA ALA A 137 0.46 -14.02 -8.26
C ALA A 137 0.41 -12.68 -9.00
N VAL A 138 1.55 -12.10 -9.36
CA VAL A 138 1.65 -10.89 -10.19
C VAL A 138 1.00 -11.14 -11.55
N ALA A 139 1.42 -12.20 -12.26
CA ALA A 139 0.89 -12.54 -13.57
C ALA A 139 -0.63 -12.79 -13.51
N ALA A 140 -1.10 -13.53 -12.51
CA ALA A 140 -2.52 -13.82 -12.30
C ALA A 140 -3.33 -12.54 -12.06
N ALA A 141 -2.83 -11.60 -11.25
CA ALA A 141 -3.50 -10.32 -11.00
C ALA A 141 -3.61 -9.48 -12.28
N MET A 142 -2.52 -9.35 -13.03
CA MET A 142 -2.50 -8.58 -14.27
C MET A 142 -3.40 -9.20 -15.35
N LEU A 143 -3.40 -10.52 -15.49
CA LEU A 143 -4.25 -11.23 -16.43
C LEU A 143 -5.74 -11.13 -16.06
N ARG A 144 -6.07 -11.27 -14.76
CA ARG A 144 -7.45 -11.13 -14.26
C ARG A 144 -8.02 -9.74 -14.56
N GLN A 145 -7.20 -8.71 -14.41
CA GLN A 145 -7.59 -7.32 -14.65
C GLN A 145 -7.38 -6.87 -16.10
N GLN A 146 -6.80 -7.73 -16.94
CA GLN A 146 -6.50 -7.45 -18.35
C GLN A 146 -5.68 -6.15 -18.51
N VAL A 147 -4.59 -6.03 -17.77
CA VAL A 147 -3.72 -4.84 -17.79
C VAL A 147 -2.28 -5.22 -18.14
N PRO A 148 -1.61 -4.43 -19.02
CA PRO A 148 -0.20 -4.63 -19.32
C PRO A 148 0.74 -3.96 -18.32
N LEU A 149 0.21 -3.18 -17.36
CA LEU A 149 0.99 -2.42 -16.40
C LEU A 149 0.43 -2.59 -14.98
N LEU A 150 1.31 -2.95 -14.04
CA LEU A 150 1.04 -3.01 -12.59
C LEU A 150 1.96 -2.06 -11.86
N ILE A 151 1.39 -1.23 -10.96
CA ILE A 151 2.17 -0.39 -10.05
C ILE A 151 1.81 -0.78 -8.61
N HIS A 152 2.83 -1.09 -7.80
CA HIS A 152 2.64 -1.43 -6.39
C HIS A 152 3.79 -0.95 -5.50
N GLY A 153 3.61 -1.01 -4.19
CA GLY A 153 4.60 -0.72 -3.16
C GLY A 153 4.98 -1.96 -2.35
N HIS A 154 4.87 -1.88 -1.03
CA HIS A 154 5.01 -2.92 -0.02
C HIS A 154 6.42 -3.52 0.13
N THR A 155 7.04 -4.00 -0.96
CA THR A 155 8.33 -4.71 -0.88
C THR A 155 9.55 -3.80 -0.73
N HIS A 156 9.36 -2.49 -0.92
CA HIS A 156 10.40 -1.46 -0.82
C HIS A 156 11.61 -1.70 -1.74
N ARG A 157 11.40 -2.32 -2.90
CA ARG A 157 12.43 -2.62 -3.91
C ARG A 157 12.15 -1.88 -5.21
N PRO A 158 12.43 -0.57 -5.25
CA PRO A 158 12.04 0.28 -6.38
C PRO A 158 12.73 -0.19 -7.65
N ALA A 159 11.93 -0.60 -8.63
CA ALA A 159 12.37 -1.05 -9.94
C ALA A 159 11.20 -1.11 -10.93
N ILE A 160 11.51 -1.07 -12.22
CA ILE A 160 10.58 -1.41 -13.28
C ILE A 160 11.03 -2.76 -13.87
N HIS A 161 10.19 -3.76 -13.77
CA HIS A 161 10.42 -5.10 -14.29
C HIS A 161 9.62 -5.32 -15.56
N THR A 162 10.26 -5.85 -16.58
CA THR A 162 9.58 -6.32 -17.79
C THR A 162 9.27 -7.81 -17.63
N LEU A 163 8.06 -8.20 -17.98
CA LEU A 163 7.59 -9.58 -17.94
C LEU A 163 6.79 -9.90 -19.20
N SER A 164 6.62 -11.19 -19.50
CA SER A 164 5.78 -11.64 -20.61
C SER A 164 4.48 -12.23 -20.08
N LEU A 165 3.34 -11.70 -20.55
CA LEU A 165 2.01 -12.22 -20.26
C LEU A 165 1.39 -12.75 -21.55
N LYS A 166 1.23 -14.07 -21.66
CA LYS A 166 0.68 -14.73 -22.88
C LYS A 166 1.41 -14.32 -24.18
N GLY A 167 2.72 -14.08 -24.11
CA GLY A 167 3.53 -13.66 -25.27
C GLY A 167 3.57 -12.15 -25.51
N GLU A 168 2.81 -11.35 -24.76
CA GLU A 168 2.86 -9.89 -24.84
C GLU A 168 3.76 -9.31 -23.74
N THR A 169 4.39 -8.19 -24.06
CA THR A 169 5.24 -7.47 -23.10
C THR A 169 4.37 -6.72 -22.09
N ALA A 170 4.68 -6.91 -20.82
CA ALA A 170 4.04 -6.21 -19.71
C ALA A 170 5.08 -5.63 -18.75
N GLN A 171 4.67 -4.71 -17.89
CA GLN A 171 5.56 -4.06 -16.95
C GLN A 171 4.98 -4.08 -15.52
N ARG A 172 5.87 -4.29 -14.55
CA ARG A 172 5.59 -4.16 -13.13
C ARG A 172 6.52 -3.12 -12.54
N ALA A 173 5.96 -2.03 -12.04
CA ALA A 173 6.70 -0.96 -11.38
C ALA A 173 6.50 -1.05 -9.86
N VAL A 174 7.59 -0.98 -9.12
CA VAL A 174 7.63 -1.10 -7.66
C VAL A 174 8.11 0.21 -7.06
N LEU A 175 7.38 0.73 -6.06
CA LEU A 175 7.77 1.90 -5.27
C LEU A 175 8.70 1.51 -4.13
N GLY A 176 9.67 2.38 -3.84
CA GLY A 176 10.55 2.27 -2.68
C GLY A 176 9.94 2.86 -1.41
N ALA A 177 10.57 2.55 -0.28
CA ALA A 177 10.30 3.24 0.98
C ALA A 177 10.89 4.65 0.97
N TRP A 178 10.25 5.55 1.70
CA TRP A 178 10.70 6.93 1.88
C TRP A 178 11.44 7.04 3.24
N HIS A 179 12.74 6.72 3.24
CA HIS A 179 13.60 6.84 4.42
C HIS A 179 14.62 7.97 4.23
N SER A 180 15.74 7.67 3.58
CA SER A 180 16.77 8.66 3.22
C SER A 180 16.55 9.27 1.84
N ARG A 181 15.86 8.54 0.98
CA ARG A 181 15.48 8.95 -0.38
C ARG A 181 14.03 8.59 -0.63
N GLY A 182 13.32 9.43 -1.37
CA GLY A 182 11.98 9.13 -1.88
C GLY A 182 12.02 8.47 -3.25
N SER A 183 10.94 7.79 -3.59
CA SER A 183 10.70 7.30 -4.95
C SER A 183 9.25 7.52 -5.35
N MET A 184 9.03 7.86 -6.61
CA MET A 184 7.70 7.98 -7.19
C MET A 184 7.68 7.39 -8.61
N ILE A 185 6.51 6.96 -9.04
CA ILE A 185 6.25 6.62 -10.44
C ILE A 185 5.54 7.79 -11.08
N GLN A 186 6.12 8.33 -12.14
CA GLN A 186 5.46 9.26 -13.03
C GLN A 186 4.92 8.48 -14.24
N LEU A 187 3.67 8.75 -14.60
CA LEU A 187 3.04 8.22 -15.81
C LEU A 187 2.61 9.37 -16.69
N ASP A 188 2.97 9.31 -17.96
CA ASP A 188 2.52 10.23 -19.00
C ASP A 188 2.23 9.48 -20.32
N ALA A 189 2.03 10.19 -21.42
CA ALA A 189 1.73 9.58 -22.71
C ALA A 189 2.89 8.72 -23.27
N SER A 190 4.12 8.94 -22.82
CA SER A 190 5.30 8.17 -23.23
C SER A 190 5.52 6.89 -22.42
N GLY A 191 4.81 6.73 -21.29
CA GLY A 191 4.88 5.57 -20.42
C GLY A 191 5.21 5.91 -18.97
N ILE A 192 5.83 4.96 -18.26
CA ILE A 192 6.17 5.09 -16.84
C ILE A 192 7.65 5.40 -16.64
N GLN A 193 7.93 6.21 -15.62
CA GLN A 193 9.29 6.50 -15.15
C GLN A 193 9.34 6.34 -13.63
N LEU A 194 10.37 5.67 -13.14
CA LEU A 194 10.71 5.61 -11.73
C LEU A 194 11.67 6.76 -11.41
N ILE A 195 11.22 7.67 -10.57
CA ILE A 195 11.98 8.86 -10.18
C ILE A 195 12.42 8.71 -8.74
N HIS A 196 13.69 8.96 -8.45
CA HIS A 196 14.25 9.04 -7.12
C HIS A 196 14.55 10.50 -6.77
N PHE A 197 14.32 10.88 -5.52
CA PHE A 197 14.61 12.22 -5.02
C PHE A 197 15.11 12.17 -3.58
N ASP A 198 15.96 13.14 -3.22
CA ASP A 198 16.47 13.32 -1.87
C ASP A 198 15.54 14.28 -1.10
N PHE A 199 15.53 14.15 0.25
CA PHE A 199 14.74 15.02 1.14
C PHE A 199 15.53 16.26 1.55
#